data_b3c538454bd3b2d33c9dc5cb5b729315
#
_entry.id   b3c538454bd3b2d33c9dc5cb5b729315
#
_cell.length_a   1.000
_cell.length_b   1.000
_cell.length_c   1.000
_cell.angle_alpha   90.00
_cell.angle_beta   90.00
_cell.angle_gamma   90.00
#
_symmetry.space_group_name_H-M   'P 1'
#
loop_
_entity.id
_entity.type
_entity.pdbx_description
1 polymer ?
#
loop_
_entity_poly.entity_id
_entity_poly.type
_entity_poly.pdbx_seq_one_letter_code
_entity_poly.pdbx_strand_id
1 'polypeptide(L)'
;MENSIPKPDMANPTPLIFGVPMIDPMSYRPKAYILTVECDQALEGTGRGSVALDKYPFIWTHTTWALKSEDNIDQDGNFLCQPKTIERFYTSDFARPDTLFGNPFQGPLIPWPVPVFVEEATTIFMEVINGKVRGQGEETFLIEFVFWGIEKWRTDE
;
A
#
# COMPACT_ATOMS: atom_id res chain seq x y z
N MET A 1 -36.51 0.37 18.45
CA MET A 1 -35.52 -0.69 18.22
C MET A 1 -34.37 -0.14 17.41
N GLU A 2 -33.18 -0.34 17.85
CA GLU A 2 -32.03 0.14 17.16
C GLU A 2 -31.71 -0.73 15.96
N ASN A 3 -31.77 -0.15 14.78
CA ASN A 3 -31.32 -0.78 13.55
C ASN A 3 -29.91 -0.39 13.18
N SER A 4 -29.28 0.30 14.09
CA SER A 4 -27.96 0.82 13.86
C SER A 4 -26.93 -0.28 13.88
N ILE A 5 -25.82 -0.01 13.27
CA ILE A 5 -24.60 -0.77 13.42
C ILE A 5 -24.38 -0.98 14.92
N PRO A 6 -24.21 -2.22 15.39
CA PRO A 6 -23.97 -2.48 16.79
C PRO A 6 -22.78 -1.65 17.27
N LYS A 7 -22.94 -0.94 18.35
CA LYS A 7 -21.81 -0.28 18.99
C LYS A 7 -20.83 -1.36 19.44
N PRO A 8 -19.51 -1.13 19.26
CA PRO A 8 -18.56 -2.09 19.75
C PRO A 8 -18.76 -2.28 21.26
N ASP A 9 -18.98 -3.51 21.65
CA ASP A 9 -19.02 -3.89 23.04
C ASP A 9 -17.59 -3.93 23.55
N MET A 10 -17.27 -3.19 24.57
CA MET A 10 -15.94 -3.16 25.15
C MET A 10 -15.54 -4.51 25.75
N ALA A 11 -16.49 -5.36 26.09
CA ALA A 11 -16.23 -6.70 26.56
C ALA A 11 -15.98 -7.69 25.40
N ASN A 12 -16.61 -7.46 24.26
CA ASN A 12 -16.50 -8.30 23.08
C ASN A 12 -16.32 -7.43 21.84
N PRO A 13 -15.15 -6.82 21.68
CA PRO A 13 -14.91 -5.96 20.53
C PRO A 13 -14.99 -6.75 19.22
N THR A 14 -15.43 -6.09 18.16
CA THR A 14 -15.41 -6.68 16.84
C THR A 14 -13.99 -7.07 16.46
N PRO A 15 -13.75 -8.33 16.04
CA PRO A 15 -12.43 -8.72 15.58
C PRO A 15 -11.90 -7.84 14.47
N LEU A 16 -10.62 -7.59 14.47
CA LEU A 16 -9.95 -6.80 13.44
C LEU A 16 -8.95 -7.65 12.67
N ILE A 17 -8.88 -7.40 11.36
CA ILE A 17 -7.79 -7.88 10.52
C ILE A 17 -7.03 -6.64 10.07
N PHE A 18 -5.75 -6.52 10.45
CA PHE A 18 -4.94 -5.35 10.13
C PHE A 18 -5.65 -4.01 10.44
N GLY A 19 -6.38 -3.97 11.56
CA GLY A 19 -7.13 -2.78 11.96
C GLY A 19 -8.50 -2.61 11.29
N VAL A 20 -8.89 -3.49 10.40
CA VAL A 20 -10.19 -3.44 9.72
C VAL A 20 -11.19 -4.33 10.45
N PRO A 21 -12.37 -3.82 10.82
CA PRO A 21 -13.41 -4.66 11.39
C PRO A 21 -13.80 -5.80 10.44
N MET A 22 -13.92 -6.99 11.00
CA MET A 22 -14.49 -8.12 10.26
C MET A 22 -16.01 -7.96 10.18
N ILE A 23 -16.42 -7.07 9.30
CA ILE A 23 -17.83 -6.85 9.04
C ILE A 23 -18.27 -7.63 7.81
N ASP A 24 -19.49 -7.56 7.51
CA ASP A 24 -20.23 -8.29 6.50
C ASP A 24 -19.41 -8.72 5.27
N PRO A 25 -19.06 -10.01 5.14
CA PRO A 25 -18.32 -10.50 3.98
C PRO A 25 -19.12 -10.44 2.68
N MET A 26 -20.43 -10.20 2.76
CA MET A 26 -21.26 -10.02 1.58
C MET A 26 -21.09 -8.65 0.93
N SER A 27 -20.58 -7.68 1.68
CA SER A 27 -20.37 -6.31 1.20
C SER A 27 -18.91 -5.98 0.96
N TYR A 28 -17.98 -6.75 1.53
CA TYR A 28 -16.54 -6.51 1.44
C TYR A 28 -15.84 -7.77 0.94
N ARG A 29 -14.81 -7.58 0.15
CA ARG A 29 -13.98 -8.67 -0.34
C ARG A 29 -12.50 -8.29 -0.33
N PRO A 30 -11.60 -9.27 -0.22
CA PRO A 30 -10.18 -8.99 -0.35
C PRO A 30 -9.86 -8.35 -1.69
N LYS A 31 -8.94 -7.42 -1.66
CA LYS A 31 -8.46 -6.74 -2.87
C LYS A 31 -6.99 -6.41 -2.71
N ALA A 32 -6.25 -6.52 -3.80
CA ALA A 32 -4.87 -6.07 -3.87
C ALA A 32 -4.69 -5.25 -5.15
N TYR A 33 -3.95 -4.14 -5.03
CA TYR A 33 -3.55 -3.34 -6.16
C TYR A 33 -2.04 -3.43 -6.32
N ILE A 34 -1.59 -3.67 -7.53
CA ILE A 34 -0.17 -3.78 -7.85
C ILE A 34 0.28 -2.50 -8.55
N LEU A 35 1.32 -1.90 -8.01
CA LEU A 35 1.92 -0.70 -8.55
C LEU A 35 3.39 -0.94 -8.80
N THR A 36 3.85 -0.70 -10.02
CA THR A 36 5.26 -0.85 -10.39
C THR A 36 5.88 0.51 -10.63
N VAL A 37 7.05 0.71 -10.03
CA VAL A 37 7.84 1.94 -10.21
C VAL A 37 9.10 1.58 -10.97
N GLU A 38 9.34 2.28 -12.07
CA GLU A 38 10.64 2.30 -12.73
C GLU A 38 11.45 3.45 -12.14
N CYS A 39 12.56 3.12 -11.53
CA CYS A 39 13.43 4.10 -10.88
C CYS A 39 14.80 4.12 -11.54
N ASP A 40 15.37 5.31 -11.68
CA ASP A 40 16.71 5.49 -12.20
C ASP A 40 17.73 4.81 -11.28
N GLN A 41 18.68 4.10 -11.83
CA GLN A 41 19.72 3.36 -11.10
C GLN A 41 20.79 4.26 -10.47
N ALA A 42 20.91 5.51 -10.87
CA ALA A 42 21.86 6.44 -10.30
C ALA A 42 21.51 6.78 -8.85
N LEU A 43 22.52 7.15 -8.08
CA LEU A 43 22.29 7.67 -6.72
C LEU A 43 21.36 8.89 -6.78
N GLU A 44 20.36 8.91 -5.90
CA GLU A 44 19.31 9.94 -5.88
C GLU A 44 18.45 9.99 -7.14
N GLY A 45 18.57 9.00 -8.00
CA GLY A 45 17.69 8.83 -9.13
C GLY A 45 16.25 8.66 -8.67
N THR A 46 15.32 9.17 -9.45
CA THR A 46 13.90 9.18 -9.09
C THR A 46 13.07 8.27 -9.96
N GLY A 47 11.95 7.87 -9.42
CA GLY A 47 10.94 7.12 -10.16
C GLY A 47 9.56 7.41 -9.60
N ARG A 48 8.55 7.15 -10.41
CA ARG A 48 7.16 7.32 -10.04
C ARG A 48 6.32 6.24 -10.71
N GLY A 49 5.45 5.64 -9.94
CA GLY A 49 4.44 4.74 -10.46
C GLY A 49 3.07 5.15 -9.99
N SER A 50 2.05 4.60 -10.62
CA SER A 50 0.67 4.88 -10.24
C SER A 50 -0.21 3.67 -10.49
N VAL A 51 -1.30 3.59 -9.74
CA VAL A 51 -2.37 2.63 -9.96
C VAL A 51 -3.70 3.32 -9.74
N ALA A 52 -4.60 3.15 -10.68
CA ALA A 52 -5.97 3.65 -10.55
C ALA A 52 -6.83 2.60 -9.86
N LEU A 53 -7.58 3.01 -8.86
CA LEU A 53 -8.55 2.15 -8.21
C LEU A 53 -9.72 1.89 -9.15
N ASP A 54 -10.32 0.73 -8.95
CA ASP A 54 -11.58 0.37 -9.62
C ASP A 54 -12.73 1.24 -9.14
N LYS A 55 -13.91 0.91 -9.57
CA LYS A 55 -15.14 1.65 -9.22
C LYS A 55 -15.61 1.49 -7.78
N TYR A 56 -14.88 0.76 -6.95
CA TYR A 56 -15.27 0.51 -5.56
C TYR A 56 -14.28 1.17 -4.59
N PRO A 57 -14.77 1.70 -3.46
CA PRO A 57 -13.87 2.20 -2.42
C PRO A 57 -12.97 1.09 -1.89
N PHE A 58 -11.76 1.46 -1.52
CA PHE A 58 -10.73 0.54 -1.04
C PHE A 58 -10.30 0.93 0.37
N ILE A 59 -10.24 -0.04 1.27
CA ILE A 59 -9.67 0.13 2.59
C ILE A 59 -8.29 -0.51 2.58
N TRP A 60 -7.28 0.32 2.54
CA TRP A 60 -5.89 -0.08 2.42
C TRP A 60 -5.32 -0.35 3.81
N THR A 61 -4.92 -1.59 4.06
CA THR A 61 -4.49 -2.03 5.38
C THR A 61 -2.98 -2.12 5.52
N HIS A 62 -2.31 -2.68 4.54
CA HIS A 62 -0.86 -2.86 4.56
C HIS A 62 -0.31 -2.94 3.15
N THR A 63 1.02 -2.88 3.05
CA THR A 63 1.73 -2.87 1.77
C THR A 63 2.89 -3.85 1.83
N THR A 64 3.08 -4.59 0.77
CA THR A 64 4.31 -5.35 0.55
C THR A 64 5.07 -4.76 -0.63
N TRP A 65 6.36 -5.00 -0.67
CA TRP A 65 7.22 -4.45 -1.71
C TRP A 65 8.37 -5.40 -2.01
N ALA A 66 8.87 -5.31 -3.23
CA ALA A 66 10.05 -6.08 -3.66
C ALA A 66 10.71 -5.38 -4.84
N LEU A 67 12.02 -5.55 -4.97
CA LEU A 67 12.72 -5.21 -6.20
C LEU A 67 12.58 -6.36 -7.17
N LYS A 68 12.28 -6.03 -8.41
CA LYS A 68 12.07 -7.00 -9.48
C LYS A 68 13.19 -6.88 -10.52
N SER A 69 13.84 -7.98 -10.81
CA SER A 69 14.72 -8.11 -11.97
C SER A 69 14.28 -9.32 -12.79
N GLU A 70 14.82 -9.49 -13.99
CA GLU A 70 14.41 -10.59 -14.88
C GLU A 70 14.53 -11.98 -14.22
N ASP A 71 15.55 -12.16 -13.38
CA ASP A 71 15.88 -13.45 -12.80
C ASP A 71 15.70 -13.53 -11.28
N ASN A 72 15.31 -12.43 -10.62
CA ASN A 72 15.34 -12.41 -9.18
C ASN A 72 14.37 -11.39 -8.57
N ILE A 73 13.89 -11.72 -7.38
CA ILE A 73 13.13 -10.82 -6.53
C ILE A 73 13.92 -10.63 -5.25
N ASP A 74 14.23 -9.41 -4.87
CA ASP A 74 14.94 -9.14 -3.64
C ASP A 74 14.27 -8.04 -2.80
N GLN A 75 14.79 -7.85 -1.59
CA GLN A 75 14.26 -6.94 -0.59
C GLN A 75 15.26 -5.86 -0.19
N ASP A 76 16.06 -5.42 -1.15
CA ASP A 76 16.99 -4.32 -0.90
C ASP A 76 16.23 -3.00 -0.78
N GLY A 77 15.90 -2.62 0.46
CA GLY A 77 15.14 -1.42 0.79
C GLY A 77 15.95 -0.13 0.82
N ASN A 78 17.11 -0.08 0.18
CA ASN A 78 17.90 1.13 0.15
C ASN A 78 17.37 2.13 -0.88
N PHE A 79 16.18 2.58 -0.64
CA PHE A 79 15.52 3.67 -1.36
C PHE A 79 14.52 4.34 -0.42
N LEU A 80 14.08 5.51 -0.79
CA LEU A 80 13.03 6.25 -0.07
C LEU A 80 11.79 6.27 -0.94
N CYS A 81 10.63 6.18 -0.31
CA CYS A 81 9.35 6.22 -1.02
C CYS A 81 8.33 7.08 -0.28
N GLN A 82 7.38 7.59 -1.03
CA GLN A 82 6.29 8.38 -0.49
C GLN A 82 5.00 8.11 -1.27
N PRO A 83 4.02 7.46 -0.65
CA PRO A 83 2.71 7.26 -1.26
C PRO A 83 1.86 8.52 -1.17
N LYS A 84 1.15 8.81 -2.24
CA LYS A 84 0.27 9.98 -2.30
C LYS A 84 -0.88 9.81 -3.30
N THR A 85 -1.85 10.70 -3.18
CA THR A 85 -2.83 10.95 -4.23
C THR A 85 -2.66 12.39 -4.72
N ILE A 86 -3.47 12.82 -5.67
CA ILE A 86 -3.46 14.23 -6.12
C ILE A 86 -3.77 15.17 -4.96
N GLU A 87 -4.63 14.73 -4.04
CA GLU A 87 -5.16 15.60 -2.98
C GLU A 87 -4.34 15.56 -1.68
N ARG A 88 -3.58 14.49 -1.43
CA ARG A 88 -2.88 14.35 -0.16
C ARG A 88 -1.67 13.43 -0.23
N PHE A 89 -0.75 13.66 0.68
CA PHE A 89 0.33 12.74 1.00
C PHE A 89 -0.10 11.84 2.15
N TYR A 90 0.21 10.54 2.06
CA TYR A 90 -0.07 9.60 3.15
C TYR A 90 1.03 9.60 4.21
N THR A 91 2.22 10.09 3.87
CA THR A 91 3.32 10.30 4.80
C THR A 91 3.80 11.73 4.68
N SER A 92 4.31 12.29 5.78
CA SER A 92 4.78 13.68 5.80
C SER A 92 6.05 13.89 4.99
N ASP A 93 6.81 12.83 4.75
CA ASP A 93 8.07 12.87 4.03
C ASP A 93 8.38 11.50 3.44
N PHE A 94 9.42 11.43 2.63
CA PHE A 94 9.96 10.17 2.14
C PHE A 94 10.55 9.36 3.29
N ALA A 95 10.37 8.06 3.25
CA ALA A 95 10.94 7.13 4.21
C ALA A 95 11.29 5.81 3.52
N ARG A 96 12.11 5.00 4.20
CA ARG A 96 12.46 3.67 3.69
C ARG A 96 11.25 2.75 3.70
N PRO A 97 11.14 1.84 2.72
CA PRO A 97 9.97 0.95 2.66
C PRO A 97 9.88 0.01 3.85
N ASP A 98 11.00 -0.45 4.38
CA ASP A 98 11.02 -1.29 5.58
C ASP A 98 10.55 -0.54 6.83
N THR A 99 10.76 0.76 6.90
CA THR A 99 10.26 1.59 7.99
C THR A 99 8.74 1.81 7.88
N LEU A 100 8.25 2.02 6.67
CA LEU A 100 6.81 2.30 6.44
C LEU A 100 5.96 1.03 6.42
N PHE A 101 6.47 -0.03 5.78
CA PHE A 101 5.66 -1.19 5.42
C PHE A 101 6.18 -2.49 6.02
N GLY A 102 7.38 -2.47 6.59
CA GLY A 102 8.05 -3.67 7.05
C GLY A 102 8.73 -4.42 5.91
N ASN A 103 9.29 -5.57 6.24
CA ASN A 103 9.95 -6.44 5.27
C ASN A 103 9.30 -7.82 5.33
N PRO A 104 8.55 -8.23 4.29
CA PRO A 104 7.80 -9.48 4.33
C PRO A 104 8.67 -10.75 4.40
N PHE A 105 9.97 -10.65 4.09
CA PHE A 105 10.87 -11.80 4.14
C PHE A 105 11.76 -11.84 5.39
N GLN A 106 12.01 -10.71 6.03
CA GLN A 106 13.00 -10.61 7.11
C GLN A 106 12.43 -10.05 8.42
N GLY A 107 11.18 -9.68 8.44
CA GLY A 107 10.60 -9.08 9.62
C GLY A 107 9.09 -8.99 9.55
N PRO A 108 8.45 -8.43 10.57
CA PRO A 108 7.01 -8.27 10.56
C PRO A 108 6.56 -7.23 9.54
N LEU A 109 5.38 -7.43 9.01
CA LEU A 109 4.69 -6.40 8.24
C LEU A 109 4.27 -5.28 9.18
N ILE A 110 4.31 -4.05 8.68
CA ILE A 110 3.82 -2.89 9.41
C ILE A 110 2.55 -2.41 8.70
N PRO A 111 1.37 -2.72 9.23
CA PRO A 111 0.14 -2.19 8.67
C PRO A 111 -0.01 -0.71 8.97
N TRP A 112 -0.87 -0.03 8.25
CA TRP A 112 -1.24 1.32 8.63
C TRP A 112 -1.83 1.30 10.05
N PRO A 113 -1.40 2.20 10.94
CA PRO A 113 -1.96 2.27 12.31
C PRO A 113 -3.46 2.43 12.32
N VAL A 114 -3.98 3.17 11.34
CA VAL A 114 -5.40 3.26 11.03
C VAL A 114 -5.54 2.93 9.55
N PRO A 115 -6.39 2.00 9.15
CA PRO A 115 -6.58 1.69 7.75
C PRO A 115 -6.94 2.93 6.94
N VAL A 116 -6.39 3.02 5.75
CA VAL A 116 -6.58 4.18 4.89
C VAL A 116 -7.77 3.95 3.97
N PHE A 117 -8.79 4.76 4.12
CA PHE A 117 -9.92 4.75 3.19
C PHE A 117 -9.56 5.51 1.92
N VAL A 118 -9.69 4.86 0.78
CA VAL A 118 -9.43 5.45 -0.52
C VAL A 118 -10.71 5.40 -1.33
N GLU A 119 -11.17 6.55 -1.77
CA GLU A 119 -12.39 6.65 -2.55
C GLU A 119 -12.26 5.95 -3.90
N GLU A 120 -13.39 5.55 -4.46
CA GLU A 120 -13.47 4.95 -5.78
C GLU A 120 -12.80 5.83 -6.85
N ALA A 121 -12.26 5.21 -7.87
CA ALA A 121 -11.64 5.88 -9.02
C ALA A 121 -10.47 6.81 -8.68
N THR A 122 -9.94 6.73 -7.45
CA THR A 122 -8.75 7.48 -7.06
C THR A 122 -7.50 6.84 -7.65
N THR A 123 -6.54 7.65 -8.04
CA THR A 123 -5.21 7.17 -8.46
C THR A 123 -4.22 7.36 -7.32
N ILE A 124 -3.57 6.26 -6.91
CA ILE A 124 -2.49 6.29 -5.93
C ILE A 124 -1.17 6.35 -6.67
N PHE A 125 -0.32 7.26 -6.25
CA PHE A 125 1.04 7.41 -6.77
C PHE A 125 2.05 6.98 -5.71
N MET A 126 3.15 6.41 -6.17
CA MET A 126 4.31 6.14 -5.33
C MET A 126 5.51 6.83 -5.96
N GLU A 127 6.11 7.76 -5.24
CA GLU A 127 7.36 8.39 -5.63
C GLU A 127 8.52 7.70 -4.93
N VAL A 128 9.62 7.52 -5.62
CA VAL A 128 10.79 6.82 -5.14
C VAL A 128 12.05 7.62 -5.43
N ILE A 129 12.96 7.61 -4.47
CA ILE A 129 14.30 8.17 -4.60
C ILE A 129 15.28 7.04 -4.31
N ASN A 130 16.14 6.72 -5.27
CA ASN A 130 17.14 5.67 -5.12
C ASN A 130 18.21 6.05 -4.09
N GLY A 131 18.50 5.15 -3.16
CA GLY A 131 19.45 5.39 -2.07
C GLY A 131 20.87 4.92 -2.33
N LYS A 132 21.12 4.27 -3.48
CA LYS A 132 22.49 3.80 -3.83
C LYS A 132 22.62 3.64 -5.33
N VAL A 133 23.84 3.59 -5.82
CA VAL A 133 24.11 3.24 -7.22
C VAL A 133 23.80 1.75 -7.42
N ARG A 134 22.92 1.44 -8.37
CA ARG A 134 22.46 0.07 -8.64
C ARG A 134 22.92 -0.50 -9.97
N GLY A 135 23.51 0.32 -10.80
CA GLY A 135 24.02 -0.07 -12.09
C GLY A 135 24.69 1.10 -12.78
N GLN A 136 25.21 0.83 -13.98
CA GLN A 136 25.85 1.85 -14.81
C GLN A 136 24.96 2.21 -16.00
N GLY A 137 24.99 3.47 -16.39
CA GLY A 137 24.25 3.97 -17.54
C GLY A 137 22.87 4.50 -17.19
N GLU A 138 22.03 4.61 -18.20
CA GLU A 138 20.67 5.17 -18.12
C GLU A 138 19.62 4.08 -17.85
N GLU A 139 20.02 2.96 -17.29
CA GLU A 139 19.08 1.87 -16.99
C GLU A 139 18.25 2.18 -15.77
N THR A 140 17.11 1.52 -15.68
CA THR A 140 16.22 1.61 -14.55
C THR A 140 16.14 0.28 -13.81
N PHE A 141 15.71 0.31 -12.58
CA PHE A 141 15.32 -0.88 -11.83
C PHE A 141 13.84 -0.78 -11.45
N LEU A 142 13.22 -1.94 -11.26
CA LEU A 142 11.79 -2.02 -10.99
C LEU A 142 11.54 -2.31 -9.51
N ILE A 143 10.59 -1.58 -8.95
CA ILE A 143 10.08 -1.84 -7.61
C ILE A 143 8.60 -2.14 -7.75
N GLU A 144 8.18 -3.26 -7.18
CA GLU A 144 6.76 -3.62 -7.13
C GLU A 144 6.22 -3.38 -5.73
N PHE A 145 5.15 -2.62 -5.64
CA PHE A 145 4.39 -2.44 -4.41
C PHE A 145 3.04 -3.13 -4.58
N VAL A 146 2.62 -3.83 -3.55
CA VAL A 146 1.27 -4.42 -3.52
C VAL A 146 0.53 -3.82 -2.34
N PHE A 147 -0.57 -3.16 -2.63
CA PHE A 147 -1.45 -2.56 -1.62
C PHE A 147 -2.55 -3.56 -1.29
N TRP A 148 -2.52 -4.07 -0.07
CA TRP A 148 -3.46 -5.08 0.41
C TRP A 148 -4.56 -4.44 1.23
N GLY A 149 -5.75 -4.97 1.08
CA GLY A 149 -6.88 -4.51 1.85
C GLY A 149 -8.17 -5.18 1.46
N ILE A 150 -9.26 -4.46 1.64
CA ILE A 150 -10.59 -4.90 1.25
C ILE A 150 -11.27 -3.82 0.42
N GLU A 151 -12.15 -4.23 -0.47
CA GLU A 151 -12.97 -3.27 -1.21
C GLU A 151 -14.44 -3.48 -0.88
N LYS A 152 -15.18 -2.40 -0.83
CA LYS A 152 -16.61 -2.43 -0.68
C LYS A 152 -17.23 -2.62 -2.06
N TRP A 153 -17.44 -3.88 -2.44
CA TRP A 153 -17.90 -4.23 -3.77
C TRP A 153 -19.42 -4.22 -3.91
N ARG A 154 -20.12 -4.17 -2.80
CA ARG A 154 -21.57 -4.14 -2.79
C ARG A 154 -22.05 -2.96 -1.98
N THR A 155 -22.80 -2.10 -2.63
CA THR A 155 -23.47 -1.01 -1.95
C THR A 155 -24.87 -1.46 -1.56
N ASP A 156 -25.24 -1.25 -0.31
CA ASP A 156 -26.61 -1.42 0.12
C ASP A 156 -27.42 -0.24 -0.39
N GLU A 157 -28.23 -0.52 -1.31
CA GLU A 157 -29.20 0.46 -1.80
C GLU A 157 -30.51 0.37 -1.03
#